data_1fcb876d5ebb48e853785a89a6911602
#
_entry.id   1fcb876d5ebb48e853785a89a6911602
#
_cell.length_a   1.000
_cell.length_b   1.000
_cell.length_c   1.000
_cell.angle_alpha   90.00
_cell.angle_beta   90.00
_cell.angle_gamma   90.00
#
_symmetry.space_group_name_H-M   'P 1'
#
loop_
_entity.id
_entity.type
_entity.pdbx_description
1 polymer ?
#
loop_
_entity_poly.entity_id
_entity_poly.type
_entity_poly.pdbx_seq_one_letter_code
_entity_poly.pdbx_strand_id
1 'polypeptide(L)'
;MKSLSIDIGTFNLCAVVSDSHKPLFILDENSPDKNRKMIIPSIVRYNADGSVRCIGYDAEKKNRLDDYSDRCVKRIIGYKMNTPEMREYRRSCIREVVEGKDGFPAFKIACFPDNSLTPVKVTTDMIQYIAEEAHKIIEGRVGELVITVPAFFNTQQRKHTKMQQLQQVYAMNRIFISLVNQ
;
A
#
# COMPACT_ATOMS: atom_id res chain seq x y z
N MET A 1 14.02 12.28 -16.90
CA MET A 1 12.87 11.37 -16.70
C MET A 1 12.56 11.41 -15.22
N LYS A 2 11.29 11.65 -14.83
CA LYS A 2 10.90 11.74 -13.44
C LYS A 2 10.71 10.34 -12.88
N SER A 3 11.16 10.11 -11.64
CA SER A 3 10.95 8.86 -10.92
C SER A 3 10.12 9.11 -9.65
N LEU A 4 9.22 8.19 -9.32
CA LEU A 4 8.49 8.14 -8.06
C LEU A 4 9.07 7.01 -7.23
N SER A 5 9.60 7.32 -6.06
CA SER A 5 10.10 6.35 -5.10
C SER A 5 9.12 6.24 -3.94
N ILE A 6 8.71 5.02 -3.59
CA ILE A 6 7.79 4.73 -2.49
C ILE A 6 8.45 3.75 -1.53
N ASP A 7 8.65 4.17 -0.30
CA ASP A 7 8.98 3.29 0.81
C ASP A 7 7.70 2.90 1.55
N ILE A 8 7.28 1.65 1.38
CA ILE A 8 6.11 1.10 2.06
C ILE A 8 6.59 0.43 3.35
N GLY A 9 6.53 1.15 4.46
CA GLY A 9 6.83 0.60 5.77
C GLY A 9 5.68 -0.22 6.36
N THR A 10 5.96 -0.89 7.49
CA THR A 10 4.96 -1.68 8.22
C THR A 10 3.82 -0.81 8.77
N PHE A 11 4.15 0.36 9.29
CA PHE A 11 3.19 1.28 9.92
C PHE A 11 2.96 2.54 9.10
N ASN A 12 3.97 2.99 8.37
CA ASN A 12 3.93 4.22 7.60
C ASN A 12 4.58 4.01 6.25
N LEU A 13 4.18 4.80 5.29
CA LEU A 13 4.84 4.93 4.00
C LEU A 13 5.42 6.34 3.86
N CYS A 14 6.41 6.46 3.00
CA CYS A 14 6.96 7.73 2.55
C CYS A 14 7.14 7.67 1.04
N ALA A 15 6.84 8.77 0.35
CA ALA A 15 6.99 8.82 -1.09
C ALA A 15 7.63 10.13 -1.54
N VAL A 16 8.47 10.04 -2.56
CA VAL A 16 9.17 11.18 -3.12
C VAL A 16 9.21 11.09 -4.64
N VAL A 17 8.91 12.20 -5.31
CA VAL A 17 9.15 12.36 -6.73
C VAL A 17 10.52 13.00 -6.91
N SER A 18 11.39 12.38 -7.68
CA SER A 18 12.64 12.95 -8.11
C SER A 18 12.48 13.54 -9.52
N ASP A 19 12.63 14.84 -9.61
CA ASP A 19 12.88 15.55 -10.86
C ASP A 19 14.36 15.97 -10.88
N SER A 20 14.91 16.26 -12.05
CA SER A 20 16.36 16.56 -12.27
C SER A 20 16.95 17.60 -11.32
N HIS A 21 16.15 18.35 -10.58
CA HIS A 21 16.61 19.48 -9.77
C HIS A 21 16.32 19.39 -8.27
N LYS A 22 15.24 18.74 -7.84
CA LYS A 22 14.87 18.68 -6.40
C LYS A 22 13.88 17.56 -6.11
N PRO A 23 14.08 16.79 -5.02
CA PRO A 23 13.08 15.83 -4.57
C PRO A 23 11.86 16.57 -4.00
N LEU A 24 10.66 16.11 -4.40
CA LEU A 24 9.37 16.59 -3.90
C LEU A 24 8.69 15.47 -3.12
N PHE A 25 8.49 15.66 -1.83
CA PHE A 25 7.77 14.69 -1.00
C PHE A 25 6.27 14.74 -1.26
N ILE A 26 5.64 13.56 -1.29
CA ILE A 26 4.19 13.45 -1.19
C ILE A 26 3.82 13.67 0.26
N LEU A 27 2.90 14.57 0.53
CA LEU A 27 2.54 15.00 1.88
C LEU A 27 1.13 14.51 2.25
N ASP A 28 0.99 14.02 3.47
CA ASP A 28 -0.33 13.87 4.09
C ASP A 28 -0.73 15.18 4.77
N GLU A 29 -1.56 15.96 4.09
CA GLU A 29 -2.01 17.27 4.58
C GLU A 29 -2.86 17.17 5.86
N ASN A 30 -3.38 15.99 6.17
CA ASN A 30 -4.16 15.71 7.38
C ASN A 30 -3.31 15.28 8.57
N SER A 31 -1.98 15.25 8.40
CA SER A 31 -1.06 14.96 9.52
C SER A 31 -1.26 15.95 10.67
N PRO A 32 -1.45 15.46 11.91
CA PRO A 32 -1.55 16.32 13.09
C PRO A 32 -0.24 17.04 13.39
N ASP A 33 0.88 16.52 12.91
CA ASP A 33 2.21 17.12 13.05
C ASP A 33 2.67 17.71 11.71
N LYS A 34 2.71 19.02 11.62
CA LYS A 34 3.12 19.77 10.42
C LYS A 34 4.54 19.44 9.95
N ASN A 35 5.43 19.02 10.85
CA ASN A 35 6.81 18.67 10.54
C ASN A 35 6.94 17.22 10.01
N ARG A 36 5.90 16.41 10.11
CA ARG A 36 5.89 14.99 9.74
C ARG A 36 4.91 14.65 8.63
N LYS A 37 4.44 15.62 7.86
CA LYS A 37 3.51 15.41 6.75
C LYS A 37 4.00 14.40 5.69
N MET A 38 5.33 14.23 5.55
CA MET A 38 5.93 13.24 4.66
C MET A 38 5.76 11.79 5.14
N ILE A 39 5.31 11.57 6.38
CA ILE A 39 5.07 10.25 6.96
C ILE A 39 3.58 9.98 6.89
N ILE A 40 3.19 9.06 6.02
CA ILE A 40 1.80 8.72 5.73
C ILE A 40 1.48 7.38 6.38
N PRO A 41 0.51 7.25 7.28
CA PRO A 41 0.09 5.96 7.84
C PRO A 41 -0.26 4.94 6.75
N SER A 42 0.28 3.72 6.85
CA SER A 42 0.03 2.62 5.90
C SER A 42 -1.35 1.99 6.15
N ILE A 43 -2.41 2.75 5.93
CA ILE A 43 -3.79 2.34 6.12
C ILE A 43 -4.66 2.92 5.01
N VAL A 44 -5.61 2.13 4.51
CA VAL A 44 -6.53 2.52 3.43
C VAL A 44 -7.95 2.43 3.95
N ARG A 45 -8.76 3.42 3.65
CA ARG A 45 -10.21 3.41 3.85
C ARG A 45 -10.92 3.27 2.51
N TYR A 46 -11.97 2.46 2.49
CA TYR A 46 -12.73 2.17 1.29
C TYR A 46 -14.15 2.74 1.36
N ASN A 47 -14.70 3.03 0.20
CA ASN A 47 -16.12 3.32 0.00
C ASN A 47 -16.93 2.02 -0.01
N ALA A 48 -18.25 2.12 0.05
CA ALA A 48 -19.16 0.96 0.02
C ALA A 48 -19.06 0.12 -1.28
N ASP A 49 -18.60 0.73 -2.36
CA ASP A 49 -18.35 0.07 -3.66
C ASP A 49 -16.96 -0.58 -3.77
N GLY A 50 -16.16 -0.52 -2.71
CA GLY A 50 -14.79 -1.06 -2.67
C GLY A 50 -13.73 -0.15 -3.33
N SER A 51 -14.07 1.03 -3.80
CA SER A 51 -13.10 2.03 -4.26
C SER A 51 -12.35 2.65 -3.08
N VAL A 52 -11.12 3.11 -3.31
CA VAL A 52 -10.32 3.81 -2.29
C VAL A 52 -10.96 5.16 -2.00
N ARG A 53 -11.26 5.41 -0.73
CA ARG A 53 -11.73 6.70 -0.24
C ARG A 53 -10.60 7.64 0.14
N CYS A 54 -9.68 7.16 0.95
CA CYS A 54 -8.49 7.89 1.40
C CYS A 54 -7.45 6.94 1.96
N ILE A 55 -6.23 7.44 2.12
CA ILE A 55 -5.15 6.77 2.85
C ILE A 55 -4.60 7.70 3.94
N GLY A 56 -3.71 7.17 4.78
CA GLY A 56 -2.99 7.98 5.76
C GLY A 56 -3.84 8.38 6.97
N TYR A 57 -3.61 9.58 7.49
CA TYR A 57 -4.25 10.07 8.70
C TYR A 57 -5.77 10.19 8.58
N ASP A 58 -6.31 10.51 7.40
CA ASP A 58 -7.76 10.52 7.20
C ASP A 58 -8.37 9.12 7.28
N ALA A 59 -7.66 8.12 6.77
CA ALA A 59 -8.09 6.73 6.88
C ALA A 59 -8.03 6.22 8.33
N GLU A 60 -7.14 6.80 9.15
CA GLU A 60 -6.98 6.43 10.56
C GLU A 60 -8.08 7.01 11.47
N LYS A 61 -8.75 8.08 11.08
CA LYS A 61 -9.80 8.73 11.88
C LYS A 61 -10.96 7.75 12.15
N LYS A 62 -11.18 7.47 13.44
CA LYS A 62 -12.05 6.39 13.96
C LYS A 62 -13.55 6.72 13.91
N ASN A 63 -14.13 7.00 12.75
CA ASN A 63 -15.57 7.24 12.71
C ASN A 63 -16.43 6.04 12.28
N ARG A 64 -15.84 4.99 11.69
CA ARG A 64 -16.51 3.70 11.39
C ARG A 64 -15.48 2.59 11.35
N LEU A 65 -15.74 1.49 12.06
CA LEU A 65 -14.81 0.37 12.17
C LEU A 65 -14.79 -0.55 10.93
N ASP A 66 -15.74 -0.38 10.00
CA ASP A 66 -16.03 -1.43 9.01
C ASP A 66 -15.43 -1.23 7.63
N ASP A 67 -14.84 -0.08 7.35
CA ASP A 67 -14.44 0.33 5.99
C ASP A 67 -12.95 0.68 5.82
N TYR A 68 -12.06 0.24 6.70
CA TYR A 68 -10.61 0.45 6.54
C TYR A 68 -9.80 -0.85 6.61
N SER A 69 -8.65 -0.88 5.96
CA SER A 69 -7.68 -1.97 6.07
C SER A 69 -7.02 -2.00 7.45
N ASP A 70 -6.46 -3.16 7.83
CA ASP A 70 -5.56 -3.22 8.98
C ASP A 70 -4.20 -2.57 8.62
N ARG A 71 -3.45 -2.17 9.64
CA ARG A 71 -2.05 -1.80 9.51
C ARG A 71 -1.19 -3.05 9.34
N CYS A 72 0.08 -2.87 9.05
CA CYS A 72 1.04 -3.96 8.98
C CYS A 72 0.80 -4.98 7.86
N VAL A 73 -0.01 -4.65 6.86
CA VAL A 73 -0.30 -5.56 5.73
C VAL A 73 0.97 -6.07 5.04
N LYS A 74 2.04 -5.28 5.03
CA LYS A 74 3.34 -5.65 4.47
C LYS A 74 3.92 -6.92 5.12
N ARG A 75 3.63 -7.18 6.40
CA ARG A 75 4.15 -8.35 7.13
C ARG A 75 3.60 -9.67 6.63
N ILE A 76 2.42 -9.64 6.01
CA ILE A 76 1.72 -10.87 5.60
C ILE A 76 1.60 -11.04 4.10
N ILE A 77 2.18 -10.13 3.32
CA ILE A 77 2.23 -10.29 1.86
C ILE A 77 2.96 -11.59 1.51
N GLY A 78 2.31 -12.42 0.68
CA GLY A 78 2.87 -13.66 0.16
C GLY A 78 2.87 -14.84 1.12
N TYR A 79 2.39 -14.68 2.36
CA TYR A 79 2.20 -15.82 3.25
C TYR A 79 0.85 -16.50 3.03
N LYS A 80 0.83 -17.82 3.21
CA LYS A 80 -0.42 -18.61 3.25
C LYS A 80 -1.01 -18.58 4.66
N MET A 81 -2.34 -18.73 4.76
CA MET A 81 -3.07 -18.67 6.04
C MET A 81 -2.58 -19.65 7.11
N ASN A 82 -2.05 -20.81 6.70
CA ASN A 82 -1.62 -21.86 7.62
C ASN A 82 -0.19 -21.69 8.16
N THR A 83 0.49 -20.57 7.86
CA THR A 83 1.87 -20.32 8.30
C THR A 83 1.95 -19.83 9.75
N PRO A 84 3.11 -20.03 10.44
CA PRO A 84 3.34 -19.51 11.78
C PRO A 84 3.21 -17.98 11.86
N GLU A 85 3.72 -17.27 10.85
CA GLU A 85 3.67 -15.81 10.74
C GLU A 85 2.23 -15.30 10.70
N MET A 86 1.34 -15.99 10.00
CA MET A 86 -0.07 -15.65 9.98
C MET A 86 -0.75 -15.89 11.32
N ARG A 87 -0.34 -16.94 12.07
CA ARG A 87 -0.87 -17.17 13.42
C ARG A 87 -0.49 -16.06 14.38
N GLU A 88 0.74 -15.56 14.28
CA GLU A 88 1.21 -14.43 15.08
C GLU A 88 0.49 -13.13 14.68
N TYR A 89 0.40 -12.84 13.40
CA TYR A 89 -0.29 -11.65 12.89
C TYR A 89 -1.75 -11.58 13.37
N ARG A 90 -2.50 -12.67 13.29
CA ARG A 90 -3.91 -12.75 13.70
C ARG A 90 -4.15 -12.46 15.18
N ARG A 91 -3.14 -12.61 16.04
CA ARG A 91 -3.23 -12.25 17.46
C ARG A 91 -3.17 -10.75 17.71
N SER A 92 -2.57 -10.01 16.81
CA SER A 92 -2.32 -8.57 16.95
C SER A 92 -3.12 -7.70 15.97
N CYS A 93 -3.74 -8.29 14.95
CA CYS A 93 -4.52 -7.54 13.97
C CYS A 93 -5.86 -7.08 14.55
N ILE A 94 -6.31 -5.91 14.13
CA ILE A 94 -7.59 -5.31 14.56
C ILE A 94 -8.74 -5.92 13.77
N ARG A 95 -8.49 -6.32 12.53
CA ARG A 95 -9.48 -6.87 11.61
C ARG A 95 -9.48 -8.38 11.61
N GLU A 96 -10.64 -8.96 11.43
CA GLU A 96 -10.74 -10.39 11.18
C GLU A 96 -10.05 -10.73 9.86
N VAL A 97 -9.09 -11.66 9.94
CA VAL A 97 -8.40 -12.19 8.76
C VAL A 97 -8.89 -13.60 8.50
N VAL A 98 -9.42 -13.80 7.33
CA VAL A 98 -9.98 -15.07 6.84
C VAL A 98 -9.14 -15.63 5.70
N GLU A 99 -9.38 -16.89 5.38
CA GLU A 99 -8.80 -17.48 4.17
C GLU A 99 -9.53 -16.95 2.94
N GLY A 100 -8.77 -16.26 2.08
CA GLY A 100 -9.23 -15.81 0.79
C GLY A 100 -8.91 -16.83 -0.30
N LYS A 101 -8.93 -16.39 -1.54
CA LYS A 101 -8.67 -17.23 -2.70
C LYS A 101 -7.26 -17.84 -2.63
N ASP A 102 -7.16 -19.11 -3.05
CA ASP A 102 -5.89 -19.86 -3.12
C ASP A 102 -5.13 -19.98 -1.79
N GLY A 103 -5.83 -19.90 -0.64
CA GLY A 103 -5.25 -20.06 0.68
C GLY A 103 -4.41 -18.87 1.17
N PHE A 104 -4.52 -17.71 0.52
CA PHE A 104 -3.92 -16.46 0.98
C PHE A 104 -4.84 -15.72 1.95
N PRO A 105 -4.30 -14.87 2.85
CA PRO A 105 -5.11 -14.09 3.76
C PRO A 105 -5.93 -13.04 3.02
N ALA A 106 -7.13 -12.79 3.54
CA ALA A 106 -7.98 -11.68 3.17
C ALA A 106 -8.57 -11.00 4.41
N PHE A 107 -8.78 -9.70 4.34
CA PHE A 107 -9.45 -8.94 5.41
C PHE A 107 -10.96 -9.01 5.22
N LYS A 108 -11.67 -9.34 6.31
CA LYS A 108 -13.14 -9.35 6.32
C LYS A 108 -13.64 -7.95 6.63
N ILE A 109 -14.09 -7.26 5.61
CA ILE A 109 -14.72 -5.94 5.73
C ILE A 109 -15.97 -5.86 4.84
N ALA A 110 -16.93 -5.01 5.22
CA ALA A 110 -18.27 -5.01 4.64
C ALA A 110 -18.31 -4.72 3.13
N CYS A 111 -17.44 -3.82 2.65
CA CYS A 111 -17.36 -3.48 1.23
C CYS A 111 -16.67 -4.53 0.34
N PHE A 112 -16.15 -5.63 0.93
CA PHE A 112 -15.59 -6.78 0.22
C PHE A 112 -16.18 -8.08 0.76
N PRO A 113 -17.49 -8.34 0.52
CA PRO A 113 -18.22 -9.47 1.10
C PRO A 113 -17.70 -10.84 0.61
N ASP A 114 -17.01 -10.87 -0.52
CA ASP A 114 -16.39 -12.06 -1.11
C ASP A 114 -14.99 -12.37 -0.56
N ASN A 115 -14.55 -11.65 0.49
CA ASN A 115 -13.21 -11.74 1.07
C ASN A 115 -12.10 -11.50 0.03
N SER A 116 -12.31 -10.58 -0.90
CA SER A 116 -11.33 -10.25 -1.96
C SER A 116 -10.30 -9.21 -1.53
N LEU A 117 -10.46 -8.55 -0.36
CA LEU A 117 -9.48 -7.58 0.12
C LEU A 117 -8.24 -8.28 0.68
N THR A 118 -7.29 -8.55 -0.18
CA THR A 118 -6.02 -9.16 0.18
C THR A 118 -4.96 -8.11 0.59
N PRO A 119 -3.90 -8.49 1.34
CA PRO A 119 -2.76 -7.62 1.62
C PRO A 119 -2.13 -7.02 0.36
N VAL A 120 -2.11 -7.79 -0.72
CA VAL A 120 -1.62 -7.34 -2.03
C VAL A 120 -2.50 -6.23 -2.58
N LYS A 121 -3.84 -6.40 -2.56
CA LYS A 121 -4.75 -5.35 -3.03
C LYS A 121 -4.60 -4.07 -2.21
N VAL A 122 -4.56 -4.15 -0.89
CA VAL A 122 -4.35 -2.97 -0.02
C VAL A 122 -3.06 -2.24 -0.39
N THR A 123 -1.97 -2.98 -0.63
CA THR A 123 -0.69 -2.37 -1.00
C THR A 123 -0.75 -1.74 -2.40
N THR A 124 -1.41 -2.40 -3.35
CA THR A 124 -1.63 -1.85 -4.70
C THR A 124 -2.43 -0.55 -4.64
N ASP A 125 -3.49 -0.52 -3.85
CA ASP A 125 -4.33 0.66 -3.68
C ASP A 125 -3.54 1.85 -3.08
N MET A 126 -2.65 1.57 -2.11
CA MET A 126 -1.75 2.60 -1.57
C MET A 126 -0.80 3.16 -2.65
N ILE A 127 -0.18 2.27 -3.44
CA ILE A 127 0.74 2.69 -4.50
C ILE A 127 0.01 3.52 -5.55
N GLN A 128 -1.17 3.09 -5.97
CA GLN A 128 -1.97 3.80 -6.95
C GLN A 128 -2.37 5.18 -6.45
N TYR A 129 -2.86 5.28 -5.22
CA TYR A 129 -3.22 6.56 -4.61
C TYR A 129 -2.02 7.52 -4.56
N ILE A 130 -0.85 7.03 -4.14
CA ILE A 130 0.37 7.84 -4.10
C ILE A 130 0.82 8.26 -5.51
N ALA A 131 0.67 7.40 -6.51
CA ALA A 131 0.98 7.76 -7.89
C ALA A 131 0.04 8.87 -8.42
N GLU A 132 -1.23 8.81 -8.09
CA GLU A 132 -2.21 9.86 -8.42
C GLU A 132 -1.88 11.19 -7.73
N GLU A 133 -1.50 11.17 -6.44
CA GLU A 133 -1.04 12.36 -5.74
C GLU A 133 0.26 12.93 -6.34
N ALA A 134 1.19 12.06 -6.74
CA ALA A 134 2.41 12.48 -7.42
C ALA A 134 2.11 13.24 -8.73
N HIS A 135 1.13 12.77 -9.50
CA HIS A 135 0.73 13.45 -10.74
C HIS A 135 0.15 14.85 -10.54
N LYS A 136 -0.39 15.15 -9.34
CA LYS A 136 -0.95 16.49 -9.02
C LYS A 136 0.15 17.53 -8.75
N ILE A 137 1.32 17.09 -8.31
CA ILE A 137 2.41 18.00 -7.89
C ILE A 137 3.53 18.14 -8.91
N ILE A 138 3.49 17.37 -10.00
CA ILE A 138 4.50 17.41 -11.04
C ILE A 138 3.90 17.73 -12.41
N GLU A 139 4.64 18.49 -13.20
CA GLU A 139 4.35 18.64 -14.62
C GLU A 139 4.90 17.42 -15.39
N GLY A 140 4.07 16.81 -16.23
CA GLY A 140 4.44 15.66 -17.04
C GLY A 140 4.24 14.31 -16.37
N ARG A 141 4.91 13.27 -16.89
CA ARG A 141 4.70 11.87 -16.48
C ARG A 141 5.83 11.33 -15.63
N VAL A 142 5.48 10.51 -14.65
CA VAL A 142 6.42 9.60 -13.98
C VAL A 142 6.81 8.52 -14.99
N GLY A 143 8.09 8.36 -15.24
CA GLY A 143 8.63 7.34 -16.16
C GLY A 143 9.16 6.10 -15.44
N GLU A 144 9.45 6.22 -14.15
CA GLU A 144 9.96 5.13 -13.33
C GLU A 144 9.31 5.14 -11.95
N LEU A 145 8.93 3.95 -11.47
CA LEU A 145 8.43 3.71 -10.12
C LEU A 145 9.41 2.81 -9.38
N VAL A 146 9.98 3.30 -8.29
CA VAL A 146 10.87 2.56 -7.40
C VAL A 146 10.11 2.22 -6.12
N ILE A 147 10.03 0.94 -5.76
CA ILE A 147 9.38 0.50 -4.52
C ILE A 147 10.41 -0.22 -3.66
N THR A 148 10.55 0.18 -2.40
CA THR A 148 11.39 -0.54 -1.47
C THR A 148 10.65 -1.76 -0.92
N VAL A 149 11.38 -2.87 -0.79
CA VAL A 149 10.89 -4.11 -0.17
C VAL A 149 11.85 -4.53 0.93
N PRO A 150 11.38 -5.21 1.99
CA PRO A 150 12.27 -5.73 3.03
C PRO A 150 13.34 -6.64 2.44
N ALA A 151 14.56 -6.53 2.94
CA ALA A 151 15.68 -7.37 2.50
C ALA A 151 15.40 -8.87 2.71
N PHE A 152 14.65 -9.22 3.77
CA PHE A 152 14.27 -10.58 4.13
C PHE A 152 13.10 -11.17 3.31
N PHE A 153 12.50 -10.41 2.39
CA PHE A 153 11.48 -10.96 1.50
C PHE A 153 12.04 -12.10 0.66
N ASN A 154 11.38 -13.26 0.72
CA ASN A 154 11.73 -14.39 -0.13
C ASN A 154 11.30 -14.14 -1.59
N THR A 155 11.75 -15.01 -2.48
CA THR A 155 11.45 -14.90 -3.93
C THR A 155 9.95 -14.87 -4.22
N GLN A 156 9.15 -15.62 -3.47
CA GLN A 156 7.70 -15.68 -3.66
C GLN A 156 7.03 -14.37 -3.22
N GLN A 157 7.43 -13.81 -2.09
CA GLN A 157 6.95 -12.52 -1.61
C GLN A 157 7.30 -11.39 -2.59
N ARG A 158 8.54 -11.37 -3.10
CA ARG A 158 8.96 -10.42 -4.14
C ARG A 158 8.14 -10.59 -5.43
N LYS A 159 7.87 -11.83 -5.84
CA LYS A 159 7.06 -12.13 -7.02
C LYS A 159 5.62 -11.64 -6.85
N HIS A 160 4.99 -11.90 -5.71
CA HIS A 160 3.63 -11.42 -5.41
C HIS A 160 3.58 -9.89 -5.34
N THR A 161 4.57 -9.26 -4.69
CA THR A 161 4.68 -7.79 -4.68
C THR A 161 4.85 -7.25 -6.10
N LYS A 162 5.67 -7.88 -6.93
CA LYS A 162 5.98 -7.41 -8.29
C LYS A 162 4.85 -7.66 -9.29
N MET A 163 4.25 -8.84 -9.31
CA MET A 163 3.37 -9.25 -10.41
C MET A 163 1.95 -8.70 -10.33
N GLN A 164 1.34 -8.64 -9.15
CA GLN A 164 -0.06 -8.21 -9.02
C GLN A 164 -0.20 -6.71 -8.84
N GLN A 165 0.72 -6.07 -8.11
CA GLN A 165 0.70 -4.63 -7.86
C GLN A 165 1.03 -3.83 -9.12
N LEU A 166 1.85 -4.38 -9.99
CA LEU A 166 2.50 -3.64 -11.06
C LEU A 166 1.78 -3.72 -12.38
N GLN A 167 1.04 -4.79 -12.63
CA GLN A 167 0.27 -4.91 -13.88
C GLN A 167 -0.83 -3.84 -13.98
N GLN A 168 -1.45 -3.45 -12.87
CA GLN A 168 -2.46 -2.39 -12.89
C GLN A 168 -1.83 -1.01 -13.10
N VAL A 169 -0.78 -0.67 -12.33
CA VAL A 169 -0.09 0.64 -12.47
C VAL A 169 0.64 0.74 -13.80
N TYR A 170 1.26 -0.34 -14.29
CA TYR A 170 1.92 -0.41 -15.59
C TYR A 170 0.95 -0.26 -16.75
N ALA A 171 -0.21 -0.95 -16.70
CA ALA A 171 -1.22 -0.87 -17.75
C ALA A 171 -1.79 0.54 -17.91
N MET A 172 -1.92 1.30 -16.80
CA MET A 172 -2.43 2.67 -16.83
C MET A 172 -1.41 3.70 -17.32
N ASN A 173 -0.10 3.52 -17.09
CA ASN A 173 0.88 4.60 -17.25
C ASN A 173 2.17 4.27 -18.02
N ARG A 174 2.41 3.03 -18.46
CA ARG A 174 3.67 2.58 -19.11
C ARG A 174 4.93 2.94 -18.30
N ILE A 175 4.93 2.64 -17.00
CA ILE A 175 5.98 3.01 -16.06
C ILE A 175 6.93 1.82 -15.85
N PHE A 176 8.24 2.03 -15.89
CA PHE A 176 9.23 1.02 -15.48
C PHE A 176 9.22 0.87 -13.96
N ILE A 177 9.34 -0.35 -13.45
CA ILE A 177 9.27 -0.62 -12.02
C ILE A 177 10.49 -1.38 -11.53
N SER A 178 11.15 -0.80 -10.54
CA SER A 178 12.30 -1.36 -9.85
C SER A 178 11.96 -1.68 -8.40
N LEU A 179 12.30 -2.89 -7.94
CA LEU A 179 12.24 -3.26 -6.51
C LEU A 179 13.64 -3.13 -5.92
N VAL A 180 13.76 -2.33 -4.89
CA VAL A 180 15.04 -2.09 -4.19
C VAL A 180 14.93 -2.61 -2.76
N ASN A 181 16.03 -3.21 -2.24
CA ASN A 181 16.11 -3.65 -0.85
C ASN A 181 16.16 -2.43 0.08
N GLN A 182 15.40 -2.52 1.19
CA GLN A 182 15.57 -1.63 2.33
C GLN A 182 16.82 -1.97 3.11
#